data_3653f03344e4ab6e989023bb7610534d
#
_entry.id   3653f03344e4ab6e989023bb7610534d
#
_cell.length_a   1.000
_cell.length_b   1.000
_cell.length_c   1.000
_cell.angle_alpha   90.00
_cell.angle_beta   90.00
_cell.angle_gamma   90.00
#
_symmetry.space_group_name_H-M   'P 1'
#
loop_
_entity.id
_entity.type
_entity.pdbx_description
1 polymer ?
#
loop_
_entity_poly.entity_id
_entity_poly.type
_entity_poly.pdbx_seq_one_letter_code
_entity_poly.pdbx_strand_id
1 'polypeptide(L)'
;MKTTAILPAFLCAVALPFLASTAMAAGEGGSDGQTVVQCKKGEVWDKKKQKCVKAQRGAVDDESIYEAGRDLANAERYEEAIAVLELAVNPNDPRVLNYLGYANRKLGRVELGLKYYQAALAEKPDYTLVREYLGEAHLQMGNLPAAKEQLAEIERLCGGTACEEYRDLSEEIEAFEKKG
;
A
#
# COMPACT_ATOMS: atom_id res chain seq x y z
N MET A 1 -83.34 17.08 -5.86
CA MET A 1 -82.85 17.76 -4.70
C MET A 1 -82.03 16.73 -3.93
N LYS A 2 -80.74 16.79 -3.97
CA LYS A 2 -79.82 15.75 -3.44
C LYS A 2 -78.97 16.41 -2.35
N THR A 3 -79.16 15.99 -1.14
CA THR A 3 -78.37 16.39 0.05
C THR A 3 -77.14 15.52 0.16
N THR A 4 -76.01 16.17 0.12
CA THR A 4 -74.72 15.53 0.27
C THR A 4 -74.29 15.67 1.74
N ALA A 5 -74.09 14.53 2.40
CA ALA A 5 -73.58 14.44 3.77
C ALA A 5 -72.01 14.42 3.77
N ILE A 6 -71.44 15.30 4.53
CA ILE A 6 -69.98 15.40 4.76
C ILE A 6 -69.67 14.66 6.05
N LEU A 7 -68.83 13.59 5.98
CA LEU A 7 -68.24 12.94 7.13
C LEU A 7 -66.87 13.61 7.48
N PRO A 8 -66.56 13.82 8.72
CA PRO A 8 -65.24 14.27 9.13
C PRO A 8 -64.28 13.09 9.25
N ALA A 9 -63.09 13.22 8.62
CA ALA A 9 -62.00 12.29 8.74
C ALA A 9 -61.26 12.49 10.06
N PHE A 10 -61.24 11.44 10.88
CA PHE A 10 -60.39 11.36 12.07
C PHE A 10 -58.96 11.12 11.69
N LEU A 11 -58.06 12.05 11.94
CA LEU A 11 -56.60 11.86 11.84
C LEU A 11 -56.13 11.14 13.11
N CYS A 12 -55.81 9.85 12.97
CA CYS A 12 -55.08 9.10 13.99
C CYS A 12 -53.59 9.29 13.77
N ALA A 13 -52.96 10.15 14.60
CA ALA A 13 -51.53 10.30 14.68
C ALA A 13 -50.93 9.12 15.43
N VAL A 14 -50.33 8.17 14.70
CA VAL A 14 -49.52 7.06 15.27
C VAL A 14 -48.11 7.57 15.44
N ALA A 15 -47.74 7.87 16.68
CA ALA A 15 -46.34 8.11 17.04
C ALA A 15 -45.60 6.78 17.11
N LEU A 16 -44.70 6.53 16.17
CA LEU A 16 -43.74 5.42 16.21
C LEU A 16 -42.52 5.83 17.01
N PRO A 17 -42.12 5.06 18.05
CA PRO A 17 -40.85 5.30 18.70
C PRO A 17 -39.70 4.86 17.79
N PHE A 18 -38.78 5.77 17.50
CA PHE A 18 -37.49 5.47 16.87
C PHE A 18 -36.65 4.65 17.86
N LEU A 19 -36.59 3.36 17.66
CA LEU A 19 -35.58 2.49 18.28
C LEU A 19 -34.29 2.71 17.54
N ALA A 20 -33.37 3.44 18.15
CA ALA A 20 -31.99 3.53 17.70
C ALA A 20 -31.31 2.15 17.90
N SER A 21 -31.25 1.36 16.85
CA SER A 21 -30.44 0.13 16.83
C SER A 21 -28.99 0.53 16.73
N THR A 22 -28.25 0.40 17.83
CA THR A 22 -26.79 0.37 17.82
C THR A 22 -26.36 -0.93 17.16
N ALA A 23 -25.98 -0.86 15.90
CA ALA A 23 -25.32 -1.97 15.22
C ALA A 23 -23.92 -2.13 15.81
N MET A 24 -23.75 -3.07 16.73
CA MET A 24 -22.45 -3.64 17.07
C MET A 24 -22.02 -4.48 15.89
N ALA A 25 -21.13 -3.97 15.08
CA ALA A 25 -20.40 -4.78 14.09
C ALA A 25 -19.30 -5.54 14.84
N ALA A 26 -19.61 -6.75 15.26
CA ALA A 26 -18.61 -7.74 15.61
C ALA A 26 -18.08 -8.33 14.30
N GLY A 27 -16.95 -7.87 13.83
CA GLY A 27 -16.16 -8.49 12.77
C GLY A 27 -14.95 -9.14 13.39
N GLU A 28 -15.08 -10.41 13.76
CA GLU A 28 -13.93 -11.28 14.01
C GLU A 28 -13.37 -11.69 12.65
N GLY A 29 -12.21 -11.19 12.33
CA GLY A 29 -11.37 -11.63 11.23
C GLY A 29 -9.95 -11.37 11.65
N GLY A 30 -9.28 -12.42 12.18
CA GLY A 30 -7.89 -12.35 12.60
C GLY A 30 -6.98 -12.15 11.40
N SER A 31 -6.36 -11.00 11.34
CA SER A 31 -5.03 -10.77 10.80
C SER A 31 -4.35 -9.86 11.80
N ASP A 32 -3.07 -10.09 12.08
CA ASP A 32 -2.27 -9.26 12.97
C ASP A 32 -2.37 -7.79 12.54
N GLY A 33 -3.43 -7.14 13.00
CA GLY A 33 -3.73 -5.75 12.70
C GLY A 33 -2.74 -4.86 13.45
N GLN A 34 -1.57 -4.65 12.88
CA GLN A 34 -0.80 -3.45 13.20
C GLN A 34 -1.70 -2.27 12.85
N THR A 35 -2.27 -1.65 13.88
CA THR A 35 -3.00 -0.39 13.71
C THR A 35 -2.02 0.63 13.15
N VAL A 36 -2.13 0.89 11.85
CA VAL A 36 -1.33 1.93 11.18
C VAL A 36 -1.70 3.26 11.81
N VAL A 37 -0.82 3.79 12.64
CA VAL A 37 -1.03 5.10 13.26
C VAL A 37 -0.81 6.16 12.20
N GLN A 38 -1.88 6.76 11.73
CA GLN A 38 -1.82 7.85 10.76
C GLN A 38 -1.45 9.17 11.45
N CYS A 39 -0.22 9.62 11.23
CA CYS A 39 0.21 10.95 11.61
C CYS A 39 -0.25 12.01 10.58
N LYS A 40 -0.25 13.29 11.00
CA LYS A 40 -0.52 14.39 10.08
C LYS A 40 0.58 14.49 9.00
N LYS A 41 0.26 15.15 7.90
CA LYS A 41 1.25 15.43 6.85
C LYS A 41 2.48 16.12 7.42
N GLY A 42 3.67 15.59 7.10
CA GLY A 42 4.94 16.07 7.62
C GLY A 42 5.32 15.57 9.01
N GLU A 43 4.58 14.59 9.54
CA GLU A 43 4.88 13.88 10.78
C GLU A 43 5.06 12.38 10.52
N VAL A 44 5.86 11.73 11.37
CA VAL A 44 6.06 10.27 11.41
C VAL A 44 5.83 9.75 12.81
N TRP A 45 5.39 8.49 12.92
CA TRP A 45 5.23 7.84 14.20
C TRP A 45 6.59 7.42 14.77
N ASP A 46 6.94 7.98 15.90
CA ASP A 46 8.14 7.58 16.66
C ASP A 46 7.75 6.44 17.60
N LYS A 47 8.19 5.23 17.28
CA LYS A 47 7.89 4.02 18.07
C LYS A 47 8.44 4.09 19.49
N LYS A 48 9.59 4.75 19.70
CA LYS A 48 10.20 4.86 21.02
C LYS A 48 9.46 5.85 21.89
N LYS A 49 8.98 6.95 21.31
CA LYS A 49 8.25 8.00 22.03
C LYS A 49 6.74 7.77 22.02
N GLN A 50 6.23 6.79 21.26
CA GLN A 50 4.80 6.48 21.13
C GLN A 50 3.95 7.70 20.76
N LYS A 51 4.45 8.52 19.82
CA LYS A 51 3.76 9.73 19.33
C LYS A 51 4.20 10.14 17.94
N CYS A 52 3.35 10.89 17.26
CA CYS A 52 3.73 11.55 16.02
C CYS A 52 4.73 12.68 16.30
N VAL A 53 5.81 12.72 15.54
CA VAL A 53 6.84 13.75 15.61
C VAL A 53 7.09 14.31 14.21
N LYS A 54 7.60 15.52 14.13
CA LYS A 54 7.92 16.16 12.86
C LYS A 54 8.94 15.31 12.08
N ALA A 55 8.65 15.07 10.82
CA ALA A 55 9.51 14.31 9.91
C ALA A 55 10.77 15.13 9.60
N GLN A 56 11.88 14.75 10.21
CA GLN A 56 13.20 15.38 10.03
C GLN A 56 14.29 14.29 10.13
N ARG A 57 15.36 14.44 9.35
CA ARG A 57 16.49 13.50 9.39
C ARG A 57 17.06 13.39 10.80
N GLY A 58 17.17 12.16 11.29
CA GLY A 58 17.67 11.87 12.64
C GLY A 58 16.73 12.19 13.80
N ALA A 59 15.51 12.68 13.54
CA ALA A 59 14.49 12.91 14.58
C ALA A 59 13.90 11.61 15.13
N VAL A 60 13.85 10.59 14.30
CA VAL A 60 13.41 9.22 14.58
C VAL A 60 14.41 8.23 13.99
N ASP A 61 14.33 6.98 14.41
CA ASP A 61 15.18 5.91 13.85
C ASP A 61 14.72 5.48 12.44
N ASP A 62 15.64 4.85 11.72
CA ASP A 62 15.41 4.42 10.33
C ASP A 62 14.30 3.37 10.20
N GLU A 63 14.03 2.57 11.25
CA GLU A 63 12.91 1.64 11.27
C GLU A 63 11.58 2.40 11.22
N SER A 64 11.43 3.42 12.06
CA SER A 64 10.23 4.28 12.05
C SER A 64 10.07 5.04 10.72
N ILE A 65 11.17 5.47 10.10
CA ILE A 65 11.16 6.10 8.76
C ILE A 65 10.72 5.10 7.69
N TYR A 66 11.31 3.90 7.68
CA TYR A 66 10.95 2.85 6.74
C TYR A 66 9.46 2.49 6.83
N GLU A 67 8.96 2.22 8.04
CA GLU A 67 7.56 1.85 8.22
C GLU A 67 6.59 2.96 7.80
N ALA A 68 6.86 4.20 8.21
CA ALA A 68 6.02 5.33 7.81
C ALA A 68 6.02 5.51 6.28
N GLY A 69 7.18 5.38 5.63
CA GLY A 69 7.28 5.46 4.17
C GLY A 69 6.57 4.33 3.45
N ARG A 70 6.72 3.09 3.94
CA ARG A 70 5.98 1.92 3.44
C ARG A 70 4.47 2.12 3.56
N ASP A 71 3.99 2.53 4.72
CA ASP A 71 2.57 2.70 4.98
C ASP A 71 1.96 3.83 4.14
N LEU A 72 2.72 4.91 3.93
CA LEU A 72 2.33 5.97 2.99
C LEU A 72 2.28 5.46 1.54
N ALA A 73 3.25 4.67 1.11
CA ALA A 73 3.30 4.10 -0.22
C ALA A 73 2.13 3.12 -0.45
N ASN A 74 1.81 2.27 0.54
CA ASN A 74 0.66 1.37 0.49
C ASN A 74 -0.69 2.11 0.50
N ALA A 75 -0.72 3.32 1.09
CA ALA A 75 -1.87 4.22 1.03
C ALA A 75 -1.90 5.09 -0.24
N GLU A 76 -1.09 4.79 -1.25
CA GLU A 76 -0.95 5.51 -2.52
C GLU A 76 -0.51 6.98 -2.37
N ARG A 77 0.02 7.35 -1.22
CA ARG A 77 0.55 8.70 -0.92
C ARG A 77 2.02 8.78 -1.30
N TYR A 78 2.33 8.55 -2.57
CA TYR A 78 3.68 8.29 -3.06
C TYR A 78 4.66 9.44 -2.86
N GLU A 79 4.25 10.69 -3.09
CA GLU A 79 5.12 11.85 -2.87
C GLU A 79 5.47 12.02 -1.38
N GLU A 80 4.52 11.72 -0.50
CA GLU A 80 4.76 11.79 0.94
C GLU A 80 5.63 10.62 1.40
N ALA A 81 5.45 9.43 0.82
CA ALA A 81 6.31 8.29 1.05
C ALA A 81 7.78 8.61 0.70
N ILE A 82 8.01 9.17 -0.49
CA ILE A 82 9.35 9.58 -0.92
C ILE A 82 9.95 10.59 0.06
N ALA A 83 9.19 11.65 0.40
CA ALA A 83 9.67 12.69 1.29
C ALA A 83 10.06 12.16 2.68
N VAL A 84 9.36 11.14 3.19
CA VAL A 84 9.67 10.48 4.46
C VAL A 84 10.88 9.55 4.32
N LEU A 85 10.91 8.69 3.29
CA LEU A 85 11.99 7.72 3.08
C LEU A 85 13.35 8.40 2.85
N GLU A 86 13.39 9.56 2.19
CA GLU A 86 14.61 10.35 1.99
C GLU A 86 15.21 10.91 3.31
N LEU A 87 14.49 10.81 4.41
CA LEU A 87 14.99 11.21 5.74
C LEU A 87 15.79 10.12 6.44
N ALA A 88 15.84 8.90 5.90
CA ALA A 88 16.64 7.81 6.46
C ALA A 88 18.09 8.23 6.63
N VAL A 89 18.68 7.88 7.77
CA VAL A 89 20.10 8.13 8.07
C VAL A 89 20.97 7.20 7.25
N ASN A 90 20.54 5.93 7.10
CA ASN A 90 21.13 4.99 6.15
C ASN A 90 20.37 5.03 4.82
N PRO A 91 20.82 5.77 3.80
CA PRO A 91 20.16 5.87 2.52
C PRO A 91 20.24 4.58 1.70
N ASN A 92 21.09 3.62 2.10
CA ASN A 92 21.30 2.36 1.41
C ASN A 92 20.56 1.18 2.09
N ASP A 93 19.66 1.42 3.04
CA ASP A 93 18.79 0.35 3.53
C ASP A 93 17.98 -0.21 2.36
N PRO A 94 18.11 -1.50 2.00
CA PRO A 94 17.45 -2.07 0.84
C PRO A 94 15.93 -1.99 0.90
N ARG A 95 15.34 -1.91 2.09
CA ARG A 95 13.90 -1.72 2.28
C ARG A 95 13.47 -0.29 1.95
N VAL A 96 14.26 0.70 2.35
CA VAL A 96 14.05 2.12 2.01
C VAL A 96 14.18 2.31 0.50
N LEU A 97 15.26 1.79 -0.09
CA LEU A 97 15.47 1.82 -1.55
C LEU A 97 14.33 1.15 -2.31
N ASN A 98 13.82 0.01 -1.82
CA ASN A 98 12.66 -0.65 -2.43
C ASN A 98 11.44 0.27 -2.51
N TYR A 99 11.05 0.90 -1.40
CA TYR A 99 9.87 1.76 -1.39
C TYR A 99 10.08 3.11 -2.06
N LEU A 100 11.31 3.62 -2.13
CA LEU A 100 11.64 4.74 -3.02
C LEU A 100 11.45 4.34 -4.49
N GLY A 101 11.87 3.14 -4.86
CA GLY A 101 11.65 2.58 -6.19
C GLY A 101 10.16 2.42 -6.50
N TYR A 102 9.42 1.80 -5.59
CA TYR A 102 7.99 1.58 -5.73
C TYR A 102 7.21 2.90 -5.91
N ALA A 103 7.40 3.85 -5.03
CA ALA A 103 6.70 5.13 -5.08
C ALA A 103 7.03 5.92 -6.36
N ASN A 104 8.30 5.95 -6.79
CA ASN A 104 8.68 6.60 -8.05
C ASN A 104 8.07 5.90 -9.26
N ARG A 105 8.09 4.56 -9.31
CA ARG A 105 7.45 3.78 -10.38
C ARG A 105 5.94 4.06 -10.47
N LYS A 106 5.23 4.06 -9.34
CA LYS A 106 3.78 4.36 -9.29
C LYS A 106 3.46 5.79 -9.72
N LEU A 107 4.38 6.74 -9.57
CA LEU A 107 4.28 8.10 -10.10
C LEU A 107 4.67 8.23 -11.58
N GLY A 108 4.93 7.11 -12.27
CA GLY A 108 5.33 7.09 -13.68
C GLY A 108 6.81 7.39 -13.93
N ARG A 109 7.62 7.56 -12.88
CA ARG A 109 9.08 7.76 -12.97
C ARG A 109 9.79 6.42 -13.00
N VAL A 110 9.46 5.58 -14.01
CA VAL A 110 9.82 4.16 -14.04
C VAL A 110 11.34 3.95 -14.03
N GLU A 111 12.09 4.73 -14.84
CA GLU A 111 13.55 4.63 -14.90
C GLU A 111 14.24 4.97 -13.57
N LEU A 112 13.66 5.90 -12.80
CA LEU A 112 14.15 6.21 -11.46
C LEU A 112 13.83 5.08 -10.49
N GLY A 113 12.64 4.49 -10.60
CA GLY A 113 12.26 3.28 -9.86
C GLY A 113 13.24 2.13 -10.09
N LEU A 114 13.58 1.85 -11.36
CA LEU A 114 14.59 0.84 -11.73
C LEU A 114 15.94 1.06 -11.05
N LYS A 115 16.43 2.29 -11.00
CA LYS A 115 17.72 2.61 -10.34
C LYS A 115 17.68 2.29 -8.85
N TYR A 116 16.57 2.61 -8.17
CA TYR A 116 16.40 2.30 -6.76
C TYR A 116 16.33 0.78 -6.51
N TYR A 117 15.61 0.02 -7.34
CA TYR A 117 15.57 -1.45 -7.23
C TYR A 117 16.94 -2.08 -7.47
N GLN A 118 17.69 -1.60 -8.46
CA GLN A 118 19.07 -2.07 -8.70
C GLN A 118 19.97 -1.77 -7.50
N ALA A 119 19.86 -0.58 -6.89
CA ALA A 119 20.60 -0.25 -5.69
C ALA A 119 20.20 -1.16 -4.51
N ALA A 120 18.91 -1.44 -4.32
CA ALA A 120 18.43 -2.35 -3.29
C ALA A 120 18.96 -3.77 -3.47
N LEU A 121 19.02 -4.28 -4.71
CA LEU A 121 19.58 -5.59 -5.03
C LEU A 121 21.11 -5.63 -4.93
N ALA A 122 21.81 -4.51 -5.08
CA ALA A 122 23.24 -4.43 -4.80
C ALA A 122 23.54 -4.64 -3.31
N GLU A 123 22.69 -4.10 -2.42
CA GLU A 123 22.82 -4.29 -0.96
C GLU A 123 22.28 -5.66 -0.50
N LYS A 124 21.19 -6.14 -1.12
CA LYS A 124 20.54 -7.40 -0.77
C LYS A 124 20.16 -8.19 -2.04
N PRO A 125 21.08 -9.01 -2.60
CA PRO A 125 20.85 -9.73 -3.85
C PRO A 125 19.71 -10.76 -3.83
N ASP A 126 19.34 -11.26 -2.67
CA ASP A 126 18.30 -12.26 -2.45
C ASP A 126 16.92 -11.66 -2.10
N TYR A 127 16.71 -10.36 -2.36
CA TYR A 127 15.46 -9.68 -2.01
C TYR A 127 14.37 -9.92 -3.06
N THR A 128 13.55 -10.93 -2.84
CA THR A 128 12.51 -11.39 -3.79
C THR A 128 11.48 -10.31 -4.11
N LEU A 129 10.98 -9.56 -3.11
CA LEU A 129 10.04 -8.46 -3.31
C LEU A 129 10.60 -7.35 -4.22
N VAL A 130 11.89 -7.04 -4.12
CA VAL A 130 12.52 -6.07 -5.04
C VAL A 130 12.58 -6.61 -6.46
N ARG A 131 12.81 -7.91 -6.63
CA ARG A 131 12.83 -8.54 -7.95
C ARG A 131 11.45 -8.57 -8.60
N GLU A 132 10.40 -8.82 -7.82
CA GLU A 132 9.01 -8.69 -8.27
C GLU A 132 8.76 -7.29 -8.83
N TYR A 133 8.99 -6.25 -8.01
CA TYR A 133 8.76 -4.86 -8.43
C TYR A 133 9.66 -4.42 -9.59
N LEU A 134 10.87 -4.95 -9.69
CA LEU A 134 11.77 -4.75 -10.83
C LEU A 134 11.19 -5.40 -12.09
N GLY A 135 10.64 -6.61 -11.97
CA GLY A 135 9.92 -7.29 -13.05
C GLY A 135 8.73 -6.51 -13.57
N GLU A 136 7.88 -6.01 -12.65
CA GLU A 136 6.75 -5.15 -13.01
C GLU A 136 7.22 -3.85 -13.71
N ALA A 137 8.32 -3.24 -13.24
CA ALA A 137 8.88 -2.05 -13.88
C ALA A 137 9.34 -2.36 -15.32
N HIS A 138 9.92 -3.53 -15.56
CA HIS A 138 10.27 -3.97 -16.90
C HIS A 138 9.04 -4.18 -17.79
N LEU A 139 7.94 -4.74 -17.27
CA LEU A 139 6.67 -4.85 -18.00
C LEU A 139 6.10 -3.49 -18.37
N GLN A 140 6.14 -2.51 -17.48
CA GLN A 140 5.71 -1.13 -17.75
C GLN A 140 6.52 -0.49 -18.89
N MET A 141 7.77 -0.90 -19.07
CA MET A 141 8.63 -0.45 -20.17
C MET A 141 8.52 -1.33 -21.44
N GLY A 142 7.66 -2.34 -21.45
CA GLY A 142 7.50 -3.27 -22.55
C GLY A 142 8.63 -4.32 -22.67
N ASN A 143 9.48 -4.44 -21.65
CA ASN A 143 10.62 -5.35 -21.64
C ASN A 143 10.27 -6.70 -20.99
N LEU A 144 9.42 -7.47 -21.67
CA LEU A 144 8.99 -8.79 -21.21
C LEU A 144 10.18 -9.77 -20.94
N PRO A 145 11.25 -9.82 -21.77
CA PRO A 145 12.39 -10.70 -21.47
C PRO A 145 13.02 -10.42 -20.11
N ALA A 146 13.26 -9.15 -19.77
CA ALA A 146 13.85 -8.80 -18.47
C ALA A 146 12.91 -9.10 -17.30
N ALA A 147 11.58 -8.94 -17.46
CA ALA A 147 10.63 -9.35 -16.43
C ALA A 147 10.70 -10.87 -16.17
N LYS A 148 10.78 -11.68 -17.23
CA LYS A 148 10.95 -13.15 -17.11
C LYS A 148 12.26 -13.56 -16.44
N GLU A 149 13.34 -12.81 -16.66
CA GLU A 149 14.60 -13.02 -15.93
C GLU A 149 14.43 -12.82 -14.43
N GLN A 150 13.68 -11.79 -14.02
CA GLN A 150 13.39 -11.57 -12.58
C GLN A 150 12.52 -12.70 -12.02
N LEU A 151 11.51 -13.17 -12.74
CA LEU A 151 10.67 -14.29 -12.33
C LEU A 151 11.49 -15.58 -12.11
N ALA A 152 12.38 -15.92 -13.04
CA ALA A 152 13.25 -17.09 -12.93
C ALA A 152 14.19 -16.99 -11.70
N GLU A 153 14.68 -15.79 -11.40
CA GLU A 153 15.54 -15.59 -10.24
C GLU A 153 14.74 -15.66 -8.92
N ILE A 154 13.48 -15.18 -8.90
CA ILE A 154 12.58 -15.37 -7.76
C ILE A 154 12.32 -16.86 -7.54
N GLU A 155 12.01 -17.63 -8.58
CA GLU A 155 11.82 -19.08 -8.50
C GLU A 155 13.03 -19.79 -7.87
N ARG A 156 14.24 -19.43 -8.31
CA ARG A 156 15.48 -19.96 -7.77
C ARG A 156 15.66 -19.63 -6.29
N LEU A 157 15.37 -18.39 -5.87
CA LEU A 157 15.53 -17.92 -4.49
C LEU A 157 14.50 -18.52 -3.54
N CYS A 158 13.26 -18.69 -4.01
CA CYS A 158 12.19 -19.32 -3.25
C CYS A 158 12.29 -20.85 -3.19
N GLY A 159 13.12 -21.46 -4.01
CA GLY A 159 13.17 -22.91 -4.16
C GLY A 159 11.94 -23.50 -4.83
N GLY A 160 11.25 -22.71 -5.68
CA GLY A 160 10.04 -23.09 -6.40
C GLY A 160 9.06 -21.93 -6.60
N THR A 161 7.85 -22.26 -7.01
CA THR A 161 6.83 -21.29 -7.45
C THR A 161 5.81 -20.92 -6.35
N ALA A 162 6.03 -21.33 -5.11
CA ALA A 162 5.03 -21.21 -4.05
C ALA A 162 5.05 -19.86 -3.28
N CYS A 163 6.11 -19.07 -3.43
CA CYS A 163 6.19 -17.77 -2.77
C CYS A 163 5.27 -16.73 -3.43
N GLU A 164 4.90 -15.72 -2.67
CA GLU A 164 3.97 -14.68 -3.08
C GLU A 164 4.53 -13.91 -4.28
N GLU A 165 5.77 -13.47 -4.21
CA GLU A 165 6.43 -12.67 -5.25
C GLU A 165 6.54 -13.39 -6.60
N TYR A 166 6.67 -14.74 -6.58
CA TYR A 166 6.62 -15.50 -7.83
C TYR A 166 5.24 -15.48 -8.45
N ARG A 167 4.20 -15.70 -7.65
CA ARG A 167 2.81 -15.73 -8.15
C ARG A 167 2.43 -14.38 -8.71
N ASP A 168 2.70 -13.32 -7.96
CA ASP A 168 2.30 -11.95 -8.32
C ASP A 168 2.97 -11.52 -9.63
N LEU A 169 4.28 -11.70 -9.77
CA LEU A 169 4.97 -11.37 -11.02
C LEU A 169 4.57 -12.30 -12.18
N SER A 170 4.30 -13.58 -11.92
CA SER A 170 3.82 -14.52 -12.94
C SER A 170 2.46 -14.09 -13.50
N GLU A 171 1.53 -13.67 -12.64
CA GLU A 171 0.21 -13.17 -13.03
C GLU A 171 0.31 -11.88 -13.87
N GLU A 172 1.19 -10.96 -13.49
CA GLU A 172 1.44 -9.73 -14.26
C GLU A 172 2.07 -10.02 -15.64
N ILE A 173 2.99 -10.98 -15.74
CA ILE A 173 3.56 -11.41 -17.02
C ILE A 173 2.48 -12.03 -17.91
N GLU A 174 1.66 -12.93 -17.38
CA GLU A 174 0.55 -13.51 -18.13
C GLU A 174 -0.45 -12.45 -18.62
N ALA A 175 -0.77 -11.48 -17.76
CA ALA A 175 -1.66 -10.38 -18.13
C ALA A 175 -1.06 -9.49 -19.22
N PHE A 176 0.25 -9.29 -19.22
CA PHE A 176 0.96 -8.55 -20.25
C PHE A 176 0.94 -9.30 -21.60
N GLU A 177 1.22 -10.61 -21.60
CA GLU A 177 1.23 -11.45 -22.82
C GLU A 177 -0.17 -11.55 -23.48
N LYS A 178 -1.24 -11.49 -22.68
CA LYS A 178 -2.62 -11.52 -23.20
C LYS A 178 -3.04 -10.19 -23.86
N LYS A 179 -2.36 -9.10 -23.57
CA LYS A 179 -2.68 -7.77 -24.12
C LYS A 179 -1.94 -7.44 -25.42
N GLY A 180 -0.85 -8.11 -25.69
CA GLY A 180 0.01 -7.93 -26.89
C GLY A 180 -0.34 -8.91 -27.97
#